data_54ebff5af3b995a2e2f874cc06c41be5
#
_entry.id   54ebff5af3b995a2e2f874cc06c41be5
#
_cell.length_a   1.000
_cell.length_b   1.000
_cell.length_c   1.000
_cell.angle_alpha   90.00
_cell.angle_beta   90.00
_cell.angle_gamma   90.00
#
_symmetry.space_group_name_H-M   'P 1'
#
loop_
_entity.id
_entity.type
_entity.pdbx_description
1 polymer ?
#
loop_
_entity_poly.entity_id
_entity_poly.type
_entity_poly.pdbx_seq_one_letter_code
_entity_poly.pdbx_strand_id
1 'polypeptide(L)'
;PAGENKIPYACIGHEDWRQFGRTGAGAVMGSKNVKAITFIPVSKAVDVADDKLYQDLVRSLGRQAVTNPGMIPYRQGGTVRLIDTGNGMGFFPSIYWTRVVMPNWEDISWEKVLKPRYFIKNGACLYCPVACHKVVRSSNGEYDLEYETTMALGGLTGVHDPQKLIDLAELADRLGFDTISLGNTIAFLMYLSEKGIVKGAPKWGDYEGIRRLIIDTAYRRGLGELAALGTKAIAEKLGVQDLAIHVKGLEPAAYDPRTLKGMILNNAIAERGADHLWSSAYAVDIAGQGGGRFATGEEKVRAVMDIE
;
A
#
# COMPACT_ATOMS: atom_id res chain seq x y z
N PRO A 1 -14.72 1.93 -11.40
CA PRO A 1 -14.45 2.90 -12.50
C PRO A 1 -13.02 2.79 -13.06
N ALA A 2 -11.98 2.66 -12.19
CA ALA A 2 -10.59 2.63 -12.65
C ALA A 2 -10.32 1.48 -13.64
N GLY A 3 -10.80 0.26 -13.34
CA GLY A 3 -10.66 -0.89 -14.21
C GLY A 3 -11.40 -0.73 -15.54
N GLU A 4 -12.64 -0.22 -15.50
CA GLU A 4 -13.45 0.03 -16.69
C GLU A 4 -12.80 1.06 -17.62
N ASN A 5 -12.12 2.05 -17.05
CA ASN A 5 -11.35 3.06 -17.79
C ASN A 5 -9.91 2.63 -18.07
N LYS A 6 -9.58 1.35 -17.84
CA LYS A 6 -8.29 0.72 -18.18
C LYS A 6 -7.08 1.48 -17.61
N ILE A 7 -7.19 1.91 -16.35
CA ILE A 7 -6.08 2.58 -15.68
C ILE A 7 -5.05 1.53 -15.28
N PRO A 8 -3.76 1.66 -15.64
CA PRO A 8 -2.74 0.60 -15.48
C PRO A 8 -2.52 0.11 -14.05
N TYR A 9 -2.96 0.88 -13.06
CA TYR A 9 -2.88 0.53 -11.64
C TYR A 9 -4.27 0.34 -10.99
N ALA A 10 -5.26 -0.07 -11.80
CA ALA A 10 -6.56 -0.47 -11.29
C ALA A 10 -6.48 -1.86 -10.65
N CYS A 11 -7.16 -2.03 -9.52
CA CYS A 11 -7.26 -3.29 -8.79
C CYS A 11 -8.60 -4.01 -9.02
N ILE A 12 -8.69 -5.25 -8.55
CA ILE A 12 -9.95 -6.00 -8.43
C ILE A 12 -10.27 -6.09 -6.94
N GLY A 13 -11.39 -5.51 -6.51
CA GLY A 13 -11.84 -5.58 -5.12
C GLY A 13 -12.49 -6.93 -4.79
N HIS A 14 -12.26 -7.43 -3.60
CA HIS A 14 -12.94 -8.59 -3.02
C HIS A 14 -13.03 -8.46 -1.50
N GLU A 15 -13.89 -9.26 -0.85
CA GLU A 15 -14.00 -9.29 0.62
C GLU A 15 -13.87 -7.90 1.26
N ASP A 16 -14.91 -7.15 1.41
CA ASP A 16 -14.92 -5.82 2.06
C ASP A 16 -13.53 -5.15 2.20
N TRP A 17 -13.09 -4.37 1.24
CA TRP A 17 -11.82 -3.62 1.21
C TRP A 17 -10.55 -4.43 0.94
N ARG A 18 -10.63 -5.71 0.54
CA ARG A 18 -9.47 -6.48 0.07
C ARG A 18 -9.30 -6.37 -1.44
N GLN A 19 -8.05 -6.44 -1.91
CA GLN A 19 -7.71 -6.11 -3.29
C GLN A 19 -6.76 -7.15 -3.89
N PHE A 20 -7.02 -7.59 -5.13
CA PHE A 20 -5.94 -7.98 -6.04
C PHE A 20 -5.33 -6.67 -6.57
N GLY A 21 -4.39 -6.12 -5.81
CA GLY A 21 -4.04 -4.71 -5.84
C GLY A 21 -3.15 -4.32 -7.00
N ARG A 22 -1.84 -4.50 -6.79
CA ARG A 22 -0.80 -3.94 -7.67
C ARG A 22 -0.72 -4.63 -9.04
N THR A 23 -0.09 -3.94 -10.01
CA THR A 23 0.16 -4.41 -11.38
C THR A 23 -1.04 -4.46 -12.35
N GLY A 24 -2.18 -3.86 -11.98
CA GLY A 24 -3.24 -3.53 -12.93
C GLY A 24 -4.20 -4.65 -13.33
N ALA A 25 -4.39 -5.68 -12.48
CA ALA A 25 -5.35 -6.76 -12.74
C ALA A 25 -6.77 -6.22 -13.05
N GLY A 26 -7.18 -5.12 -12.40
CA GLY A 26 -8.47 -4.46 -12.67
C GLY A 26 -8.56 -3.89 -14.08
N ALA A 27 -7.46 -3.34 -14.62
CA ALA A 27 -7.44 -2.85 -16.01
C ALA A 27 -7.55 -3.99 -17.01
N VAL A 28 -6.92 -5.13 -16.73
CA VAL A 28 -7.04 -6.35 -17.57
C VAL A 28 -8.49 -6.84 -17.57
N MET A 29 -9.12 -6.95 -16.41
CA MET A 29 -10.54 -7.33 -16.28
C MET A 29 -11.45 -6.36 -17.02
N GLY A 30 -11.27 -5.06 -16.85
CA GLY A 30 -12.02 -4.01 -17.53
C GLY A 30 -11.81 -4.03 -19.06
N SER A 31 -10.59 -4.34 -19.53
CA SER A 31 -10.31 -4.45 -20.97
C SER A 31 -11.08 -5.58 -21.67
N LYS A 32 -11.50 -6.56 -20.90
CA LYS A 32 -12.31 -7.71 -21.35
C LYS A 32 -13.82 -7.51 -21.12
N ASN A 33 -14.23 -6.30 -20.73
CA ASN A 33 -15.61 -5.94 -20.39
C ASN A 33 -16.22 -6.85 -19.29
N VAL A 34 -15.39 -7.36 -18.39
CA VAL A 34 -15.84 -8.15 -17.24
C VAL A 34 -15.98 -7.21 -16.04
N LYS A 35 -17.16 -7.16 -15.44
CA LYS A 35 -17.48 -6.30 -14.29
C LYS A 35 -17.28 -6.99 -12.95
N ALA A 36 -17.72 -8.26 -12.86
CA ALA A 36 -17.64 -9.05 -11.66
C ALA A 36 -17.55 -10.54 -11.98
N ILE A 37 -16.95 -11.31 -11.08
CA ILE A 37 -16.94 -12.78 -11.13
C ILE A 37 -17.49 -13.23 -9.77
N THR A 38 -18.57 -14.01 -9.81
CA THR A 38 -19.20 -14.57 -8.62
C THR A 38 -18.98 -16.07 -8.57
N PHE A 39 -18.47 -16.56 -7.45
CA PHE A 39 -18.30 -17.99 -7.17
C PHE A 39 -19.47 -18.48 -6.35
N ILE A 40 -20.22 -19.44 -6.87
CA ILE A 40 -21.33 -20.09 -6.15
C ILE A 40 -20.83 -21.48 -5.75
N PRO A 41 -20.52 -21.73 -4.48
CA PRO A 41 -20.01 -23.02 -4.05
C PRO A 41 -21.13 -24.07 -4.11
N VAL A 42 -20.85 -25.20 -4.74
CA VAL A 42 -21.76 -26.37 -4.77
C VAL A 42 -21.52 -27.33 -3.60
N SER A 43 -20.38 -27.22 -2.95
CA SER A 43 -20.00 -28.01 -1.77
C SER A 43 -19.19 -27.14 -0.79
N LYS A 44 -19.30 -27.44 0.49
CA LYS A 44 -18.44 -26.83 1.54
C LYS A 44 -17.17 -27.64 1.80
N ALA A 45 -17.08 -28.85 1.25
CA ALA A 45 -15.90 -29.70 1.39
C ALA A 45 -14.92 -29.43 0.24
N VAL A 46 -13.65 -29.33 0.60
CA VAL A 46 -12.53 -29.32 -0.34
C VAL A 46 -11.94 -30.72 -0.32
N ASP A 47 -11.84 -31.35 -1.49
CA ASP A 47 -11.18 -32.66 -1.61
C ASP A 47 -9.68 -32.49 -1.38
N VAL A 48 -9.14 -33.18 -0.41
CA VAL A 48 -7.71 -33.15 -0.06
C VAL A 48 -7.14 -34.57 -0.14
N ALA A 49 -5.85 -34.66 -0.45
CA ALA A 49 -5.19 -35.96 -0.63
C ALA A 49 -5.07 -36.77 0.68
N ASP A 50 -4.97 -36.10 1.83
CA ASP A 50 -4.89 -36.71 3.17
C ASP A 50 -5.60 -35.79 4.16
N ASP A 51 -6.83 -36.15 4.53
CA ASP A 51 -7.66 -35.42 5.48
C ASP A 51 -7.01 -35.25 6.86
N LYS A 52 -6.33 -36.29 7.35
CA LYS A 52 -5.70 -36.27 8.68
C LYS A 52 -4.54 -35.28 8.68
N LEU A 53 -3.65 -35.38 7.70
CA LEU A 53 -2.52 -34.47 7.56
C LEU A 53 -3.01 -33.02 7.39
N TYR A 54 -4.02 -32.78 6.55
CA TYR A 54 -4.62 -31.48 6.36
C TYR A 54 -5.13 -30.88 7.68
N GLN A 55 -5.93 -31.64 8.45
CA GLN A 55 -6.46 -31.17 9.73
C GLN A 55 -5.36 -30.92 10.77
N ASP A 56 -4.31 -31.75 10.79
CA ASP A 56 -3.18 -31.57 11.69
C ASP A 56 -2.37 -30.31 11.35
N LEU A 57 -2.13 -30.05 10.05
CA LEU A 57 -1.48 -28.84 9.57
C LEU A 57 -2.30 -27.58 9.88
N VAL A 58 -3.61 -27.57 9.58
CA VAL A 58 -4.48 -26.45 9.89
C VAL A 58 -4.46 -26.09 11.37
N ARG A 59 -4.55 -27.10 12.25
CA ARG A 59 -4.48 -26.89 13.70
C ARG A 59 -3.11 -26.38 14.16
N SER A 60 -2.04 -26.97 13.63
CA SER A 60 -0.66 -26.59 13.98
C SER A 60 -0.34 -25.16 13.53
N LEU A 61 -0.56 -24.84 12.24
CA LEU A 61 -0.31 -23.52 11.68
C LEU A 61 -1.21 -22.45 12.32
N GLY A 62 -2.48 -22.76 12.53
CA GLY A 62 -3.41 -21.85 13.20
C GLY A 62 -2.96 -21.51 14.62
N ARG A 63 -2.47 -22.51 15.37
CA ARG A 63 -1.90 -22.30 16.70
C ARG A 63 -0.63 -21.44 16.64
N GLN A 64 0.28 -21.76 15.75
CA GLN A 64 1.52 -21.00 15.56
C GLN A 64 1.22 -19.54 15.20
N ALA A 65 0.31 -19.28 14.26
CA ALA A 65 -0.07 -17.92 13.86
C ALA A 65 -0.63 -17.08 15.03
N VAL A 66 -1.33 -17.71 15.97
CA VAL A 66 -1.90 -17.01 17.14
C VAL A 66 -0.89 -16.79 18.25
N THR A 67 0.03 -17.75 18.46
CA THR A 67 0.97 -17.75 19.59
C THR A 67 2.35 -17.18 19.26
N ASN A 68 2.70 -17.03 17.98
CA ASN A 68 3.98 -16.50 17.57
C ASN A 68 4.15 -15.03 18.01
N PRO A 69 5.19 -14.71 18.80
CA PRO A 69 5.41 -13.32 19.27
C PRO A 69 5.50 -12.30 18.15
N GLY A 70 6.00 -12.66 16.96
CA GLY A 70 6.07 -11.80 15.79
C GLY A 70 4.70 -11.46 15.19
N MET A 71 3.66 -12.29 15.44
CA MET A 71 2.30 -12.04 14.93
C MET A 71 1.43 -11.22 15.90
N ILE A 72 1.78 -11.18 17.18
CA ILE A 72 1.03 -10.43 18.18
C ILE A 72 0.90 -8.93 17.83
N PRO A 73 1.96 -8.22 17.42
CA PRO A 73 1.86 -6.82 17.04
C PRO A 73 0.93 -6.59 15.84
N TYR A 74 0.90 -7.50 14.87
CA TYR A 74 -0.04 -7.42 13.74
C TYR A 74 -1.50 -7.60 14.18
N ARG A 75 -1.76 -8.52 15.11
CA ARG A 75 -3.09 -8.69 15.68
C ARG A 75 -3.55 -7.46 16.49
N GLN A 76 -2.65 -6.83 17.23
CA GLN A 76 -2.95 -5.68 18.08
C GLN A 76 -3.07 -4.36 17.30
N GLY A 77 -2.15 -4.10 16.38
CA GLY A 77 -2.04 -2.82 15.69
C GLY A 77 -2.13 -2.90 14.16
N GLY A 78 -2.25 -4.09 13.58
CA GLY A 78 -2.23 -4.27 12.13
C GLY A 78 -0.93 -3.79 11.49
N THR A 79 -0.97 -3.57 10.19
CA THR A 79 0.12 -2.91 9.46
C THR A 79 0.14 -1.41 9.74
N VAL A 80 -1.02 -0.79 10.00
CA VAL A 80 -1.14 0.64 10.24
C VAL A 80 -0.31 1.15 11.42
N ARG A 81 0.03 0.30 12.41
CA ARG A 81 0.98 0.63 13.50
C ARG A 81 2.36 1.04 13.00
N LEU A 82 2.72 0.66 11.76
CA LEU A 82 4.00 1.03 11.16
C LEU A 82 4.11 2.52 10.84
N ILE A 83 3.03 3.30 10.92
CA ILE A 83 3.09 4.77 10.87
C ILE A 83 4.04 5.27 11.96
N ASP A 84 3.80 4.84 13.20
CA ASP A 84 4.60 5.24 14.37
C ASP A 84 6.05 4.72 14.27
N THR A 85 6.21 3.44 13.92
CA THR A 85 7.52 2.82 13.74
C THR A 85 8.31 3.48 12.61
N GLY A 86 7.68 3.69 11.46
CA GLY A 86 8.30 4.24 10.26
C GLY A 86 8.78 5.67 10.45
N ASN A 87 7.97 6.50 11.09
CA ASN A 87 8.37 7.87 11.41
C ASN A 87 9.46 7.89 12.51
N GLY A 88 9.33 7.07 13.56
CA GLY A 88 10.32 6.95 14.62
C GLY A 88 11.69 6.44 14.14
N MET A 89 11.71 5.54 13.18
CA MET A 89 12.94 4.99 12.57
C MET A 89 13.40 5.73 11.31
N GLY A 90 12.61 6.67 10.78
CA GLY A 90 12.96 7.45 9.60
C GLY A 90 12.88 6.65 8.29
N PHE A 91 11.89 5.79 8.13
CA PHE A 91 11.66 5.08 6.87
C PHE A 91 10.25 5.31 6.28
N PHE A 92 9.48 6.24 6.83
CA PHE A 92 8.16 6.62 6.32
C PHE A 92 8.29 7.75 5.28
N PRO A 93 8.26 7.45 3.98
CA PRO A 93 8.45 8.47 2.95
C PRO A 93 7.30 9.46 2.93
N SER A 94 7.63 10.73 2.71
CA SER A 94 6.63 11.79 2.61
C SER A 94 7.02 12.86 1.60
N ILE A 95 6.02 13.70 1.22
CA ILE A 95 6.19 14.81 0.26
C ILE A 95 6.97 14.32 -0.97
N TYR A 96 6.35 13.38 -1.68
CA TYR A 96 6.95 12.70 -2.84
C TYR A 96 8.41 12.28 -2.59
N TRP A 97 8.66 11.48 -1.55
CA TRP A 97 10.00 10.92 -1.22
C TRP A 97 11.08 11.95 -0.89
N THR A 98 10.76 13.24 -0.76
CA THR A 98 11.74 14.26 -0.37
C THR A 98 12.15 14.12 1.10
N ARG A 99 11.35 13.43 1.92
CA ARG A 99 11.57 13.23 3.35
C ARG A 99 11.38 11.76 3.72
N VAL A 100 12.08 11.32 4.77
CA VAL A 100 12.00 9.98 5.37
C VAL A 100 11.16 9.96 6.65
N VAL A 101 10.67 11.12 7.08
CA VAL A 101 9.76 11.34 8.20
C VAL A 101 8.70 12.33 7.75
N MET A 102 7.46 12.05 8.01
CA MET A 102 6.34 12.91 7.64
C MET A 102 6.22 14.08 8.65
N PRO A 103 6.12 15.33 8.20
CA PRO A 103 5.76 16.44 9.10
C PRO A 103 4.40 16.20 9.76
N ASN A 104 4.29 16.49 11.05
CA ASN A 104 3.05 16.33 11.82
C ASN A 104 2.46 14.89 11.78
N TRP A 105 3.32 13.88 11.65
CA TRP A 105 2.88 12.47 11.60
C TRP A 105 2.11 12.03 12.86
N GLU A 106 2.35 12.71 13.97
CA GLU A 106 1.65 12.48 15.24
C GLU A 106 0.12 12.65 15.10
N ASP A 107 -0.34 13.49 14.17
CA ASP A 107 -1.76 13.72 13.91
C ASP A 107 -2.45 12.49 13.30
N ILE A 108 -1.68 11.60 12.66
CA ILE A 108 -2.15 10.32 12.11
C ILE A 108 -1.52 9.10 12.80
N SER A 109 -0.86 9.31 13.95
CA SER A 109 -0.29 8.21 14.74
C SER A 109 -1.35 7.15 15.05
N TRP A 110 -1.01 5.87 14.84
CA TRP A 110 -1.90 4.78 15.21
C TRP A 110 -2.20 4.78 16.70
N GLU A 111 -1.19 4.81 17.55
CA GLU A 111 -1.38 4.68 19.00
C GLU A 111 -1.99 5.94 19.63
N LYS A 112 -1.63 7.15 19.15
CA LYS A 112 -2.05 8.40 19.77
C LYS A 112 -3.39 8.92 19.25
N VAL A 113 -3.75 8.65 17.98
CA VAL A 113 -4.90 9.28 17.31
C VAL A 113 -5.84 8.26 16.67
N LEU A 114 -5.36 7.45 15.74
CA LEU A 114 -6.24 6.57 14.94
C LEU A 114 -6.92 5.52 15.82
N LYS A 115 -6.17 4.81 16.67
CA LYS A 115 -6.71 3.78 17.55
C LYS A 115 -7.69 4.34 18.57
N PRO A 116 -7.40 5.38 19.36
CA PRO A 116 -8.34 5.87 20.37
C PRO A 116 -9.59 6.55 19.82
N ARG A 117 -9.54 7.11 18.59
CA ARG A 117 -10.64 7.92 18.06
C ARG A 117 -11.41 7.25 16.93
N TYR A 118 -10.78 6.42 16.12
CA TYR A 118 -11.34 5.90 14.87
C TYR A 118 -11.48 4.38 14.85
N PHE A 119 -10.67 3.63 15.60
CA PHE A 119 -10.71 2.17 15.58
C PHE A 119 -12.04 1.63 16.09
N ILE A 120 -12.60 0.67 15.37
CA ILE A 120 -13.86 0.01 15.70
C ILE A 120 -13.61 -1.44 16.12
N LYS A 121 -12.95 -2.23 15.23
CA LYS A 121 -12.76 -3.66 15.44
C LYS A 121 -11.60 -4.20 14.61
N ASN A 122 -11.10 -5.37 14.98
CA ASN A 122 -10.25 -6.16 14.09
C ASN A 122 -11.11 -6.86 13.04
N GLY A 123 -10.60 -6.91 11.81
CA GLY A 123 -11.08 -7.77 10.75
C GLY A 123 -10.02 -8.81 10.38
N ALA A 124 -10.39 -9.78 9.55
CA ALA A 124 -9.49 -10.82 9.06
C ALA A 124 -9.89 -11.24 7.64
N CYS A 125 -8.92 -11.67 6.84
CA CYS A 125 -9.20 -12.42 5.62
C CYS A 125 -9.86 -13.76 5.99
N LEU A 126 -10.57 -14.35 5.05
CA LEU A 126 -11.28 -15.62 5.25
C LEU A 126 -10.36 -16.69 5.88
N TYR A 127 -10.76 -17.24 7.01
CA TYR A 127 -10.03 -18.23 7.81
C TYR A 127 -8.66 -17.79 8.35
N CYS A 128 -8.26 -16.52 8.24
CA CYS A 128 -6.98 -16.08 8.79
C CYS A 128 -7.06 -15.82 10.30
N PRO A 129 -6.26 -16.53 11.15
CA PRO A 129 -6.33 -16.36 12.59
C PRO A 129 -5.57 -15.12 13.11
N VAL A 130 -4.77 -14.44 12.26
CA VAL A 130 -3.98 -13.28 12.69
C VAL A 130 -4.86 -12.06 12.93
N ALA A 131 -5.93 -11.87 12.16
CA ALA A 131 -6.87 -10.75 12.29
C ALA A 131 -6.16 -9.37 12.31
N CYS A 132 -5.32 -9.14 11.29
CA CYS A 132 -4.49 -7.93 11.21
C CYS A 132 -5.23 -6.71 10.66
N HIS A 133 -6.43 -6.84 10.10
CA HIS A 133 -7.20 -5.71 9.60
C HIS A 133 -7.59 -4.76 10.74
N LYS A 134 -7.58 -3.46 10.45
CA LYS A 134 -7.96 -2.42 11.41
C LYS A 134 -9.09 -1.59 10.85
N VAL A 135 -10.31 -2.05 11.16
CA VAL A 135 -11.53 -1.37 10.75
C VAL A 135 -11.67 -0.08 11.55
N VAL A 136 -11.75 1.02 10.86
CA VAL A 136 -11.86 2.38 11.39
C VAL A 136 -13.15 3.04 10.93
N ARG A 137 -13.55 4.12 11.62
CA ARG A 137 -14.70 4.93 11.24
C ARG A 137 -14.31 5.89 10.13
N SER A 138 -14.97 5.80 8.97
CA SER A 138 -14.94 6.80 7.90
C SER A 138 -16.17 7.70 7.96
N SER A 139 -16.25 8.72 7.11
CA SER A 139 -17.45 9.55 6.94
C SER A 139 -18.63 8.77 6.35
N ASN A 140 -18.39 7.65 5.69
CA ASN A 140 -19.43 6.83 5.06
C ASN A 140 -19.75 5.53 5.83
N GLY A 141 -19.07 5.28 6.96
CA GLY A 141 -19.29 4.08 7.77
C GLY A 141 -17.98 3.44 8.25
N GLU A 142 -17.79 2.15 7.94
CA GLU A 142 -16.59 1.39 8.31
C GLU A 142 -15.65 1.28 7.11
N TYR A 143 -14.33 1.34 7.37
CA TYR A 143 -13.29 1.17 6.37
C TYR A 143 -12.09 0.42 6.97
N ASP A 144 -11.45 -0.48 6.21
CA ASP A 144 -10.23 -1.18 6.63
C ASP A 144 -8.99 -0.39 6.24
N LEU A 145 -8.35 0.27 7.21
CA LEU A 145 -7.22 1.15 6.99
C LEU A 145 -5.89 0.38 7.01
N GLU A 146 -5.11 0.52 5.95
CA GLU A 146 -3.80 -0.13 5.79
C GLU A 146 -2.65 0.88 5.81
N TYR A 147 -1.46 0.41 6.24
CA TYR A 147 -0.24 1.21 6.33
C TYR A 147 0.17 1.82 4.98
N GLU A 148 0.16 1.00 3.93
CA GLU A 148 0.56 1.45 2.59
C GLU A 148 -0.34 2.58 2.07
N THR A 149 -1.64 2.46 2.27
CA THR A 149 -2.61 3.49 1.89
C THR A 149 -2.39 4.78 2.69
N THR A 150 -2.07 4.65 3.98
CA THR A 150 -1.78 5.79 4.86
C THR A 150 -0.54 6.55 4.40
N MET A 151 0.52 5.83 4.01
CA MET A 151 1.72 6.46 3.45
C MET A 151 1.41 7.12 2.11
N ALA A 152 0.72 6.42 1.21
CA ALA A 152 0.49 6.89 -0.14
C ALA A 152 -0.39 8.15 -0.21
N LEU A 153 -1.53 8.15 0.52
CA LEU A 153 -2.51 9.25 0.51
C LEU A 153 -2.34 10.25 1.66
N GLY A 154 -1.57 9.90 2.69
CA GLY A 154 -1.18 10.78 3.78
C GLY A 154 0.24 11.31 3.62
N GLY A 155 1.23 10.42 3.79
CA GLY A 155 2.65 10.79 3.76
C GLY A 155 3.08 11.48 2.48
N LEU A 156 2.90 10.82 1.34
CA LEU A 156 3.37 11.34 0.05
C LEU A 156 2.65 12.61 -0.38
N THR A 157 1.38 12.77 -0.06
CA THR A 157 0.57 13.93 -0.44
C THR A 157 0.51 15.03 0.62
N GLY A 158 1.03 14.76 1.84
CA GLY A 158 1.05 15.72 2.95
C GLY A 158 -0.28 15.86 3.70
N VAL A 159 -1.23 14.94 3.52
CA VAL A 159 -2.50 14.96 4.27
C VAL A 159 -2.31 14.33 5.64
N HIS A 160 -2.36 15.12 6.71
CA HIS A 160 -2.19 14.68 8.10
C HIS A 160 -3.47 14.80 8.95
N ASP A 161 -4.59 15.21 8.40
CA ASP A 161 -5.90 15.12 9.04
C ASP A 161 -6.41 13.67 8.96
N PRO A 162 -6.64 12.99 10.09
CA PRO A 162 -6.96 11.56 10.09
C PRO A 162 -8.30 11.24 9.41
N GLN A 163 -9.33 12.09 9.58
CA GLN A 163 -10.63 11.86 8.92
C GLN A 163 -10.50 12.00 7.40
N LYS A 164 -9.84 13.05 6.95
CA LYS A 164 -9.61 13.30 5.53
C LYS A 164 -8.78 12.19 4.88
N LEU A 165 -7.76 11.70 5.59
CA LEU A 165 -6.95 10.57 5.12
C LEU A 165 -7.78 9.30 4.96
N ILE A 166 -8.60 8.94 5.97
CA ILE A 166 -9.49 7.77 5.91
C ILE A 166 -10.48 7.89 4.75
N ASP A 167 -11.06 9.07 4.56
CA ASP A 167 -12.04 9.30 3.49
C ASP A 167 -11.41 9.25 2.09
N LEU A 168 -10.14 9.71 1.91
CA LEU A 168 -9.40 9.54 0.65
C LEU A 168 -9.08 8.06 0.39
N ALA A 169 -8.70 7.33 1.41
CA ALA A 169 -8.39 5.91 1.33
C ALA A 169 -9.62 5.11 0.89
N GLU A 170 -10.75 5.31 1.55
CA GLU A 170 -12.03 4.70 1.18
C GLU A 170 -12.45 5.05 -0.25
N LEU A 171 -12.31 6.31 -0.65
CA LEU A 171 -12.63 6.77 -2.00
C LEU A 171 -11.79 6.06 -3.06
N ALA A 172 -10.48 5.91 -2.82
CA ALA A 172 -9.57 5.24 -3.74
C ALA A 172 -9.97 3.76 -3.95
N ASP A 173 -10.29 3.06 -2.86
CA ASP A 173 -10.75 1.67 -2.92
C ASP A 173 -12.09 1.53 -3.66
N ARG A 174 -13.06 2.39 -3.36
CA ARG A 174 -14.38 2.40 -4.05
C ARG A 174 -14.25 2.66 -5.55
N LEU A 175 -13.24 3.40 -5.98
CA LEU A 175 -12.97 3.67 -7.38
C LEU A 175 -12.14 2.56 -8.05
N GLY A 176 -11.53 1.65 -7.25
CA GLY A 176 -10.80 0.49 -7.72
C GLY A 176 -9.33 0.76 -8.04
N PHE A 177 -8.63 1.54 -7.22
CA PHE A 177 -7.23 1.87 -7.38
C PHE A 177 -6.29 1.04 -6.48
N ASP A 178 -5.12 0.67 -6.98
CA ASP A 178 -3.94 0.44 -6.16
C ASP A 178 -3.55 1.77 -5.50
N THR A 179 -3.71 1.86 -4.19
CA THR A 179 -3.50 3.10 -3.45
C THR A 179 -2.04 3.53 -3.44
N ILE A 180 -1.08 2.58 -3.48
CA ILE A 180 0.36 2.89 -3.55
C ILE A 180 0.67 3.64 -4.84
N SER A 181 0.29 3.08 -5.99
CA SER A 181 0.53 3.71 -7.29
C SER A 181 -0.24 5.01 -7.45
N LEU A 182 -1.49 5.07 -6.98
CA LEU A 182 -2.30 6.28 -7.02
C LEU A 182 -1.64 7.43 -6.23
N GLY A 183 -1.27 7.19 -4.96
CA GLY A 183 -0.69 8.21 -4.10
C GLY A 183 0.69 8.68 -4.60
N ASN A 184 1.54 7.76 -5.06
CA ASN A 184 2.82 8.10 -5.70
C ASN A 184 2.60 8.98 -6.95
N THR A 185 1.65 8.62 -7.80
CA THR A 185 1.35 9.35 -9.04
C THR A 185 0.81 10.75 -8.75
N ILE A 186 -0.13 10.89 -7.81
CA ILE A 186 -0.66 12.21 -7.39
C ILE A 186 0.46 13.06 -6.80
N ALA A 187 1.26 12.51 -5.89
CA ALA A 187 2.38 13.21 -5.28
C ALA A 187 3.45 13.61 -6.33
N PHE A 188 3.68 12.78 -7.35
CA PHE A 188 4.55 13.14 -8.46
C PHE A 188 4.04 14.34 -9.23
N LEU A 189 2.75 14.39 -9.56
CA LEU A 189 2.15 15.55 -10.22
C LEU A 189 2.22 16.82 -9.36
N MET A 190 2.03 16.70 -8.03
CA MET A 190 2.20 17.81 -7.09
C MET A 190 3.65 18.31 -7.08
N TYR A 191 4.63 17.40 -7.07
CA TYR A 191 6.05 17.72 -7.15
C TYR A 191 6.42 18.39 -8.48
N LEU A 192 5.91 17.89 -9.60
CA LEU A 192 6.10 18.51 -10.92
C LEU A 192 5.45 19.90 -11.01
N SER A 193 4.32 20.09 -10.32
CA SER A 193 3.66 21.40 -10.24
C SER A 193 4.48 22.41 -9.46
N GLU A 194 5.09 21.98 -8.34
CA GLU A 194 6.00 22.84 -7.56
C GLU A 194 7.23 23.26 -8.39
N LYS A 195 7.70 22.39 -9.29
CA LYS A 195 8.78 22.69 -10.24
C LYS A 195 8.33 23.51 -11.47
N GLY A 196 7.05 23.84 -11.57
CA GLY A 196 6.51 24.60 -12.70
C GLY A 196 6.37 23.80 -14.01
N ILE A 197 6.53 22.46 -13.98
CA ILE A 197 6.46 21.57 -15.16
C ILE A 197 5.00 21.24 -15.50
N VAL A 198 4.17 21.00 -14.48
CA VAL A 198 2.73 20.72 -14.62
C VAL A 198 1.94 21.84 -13.96
N LYS A 199 0.77 22.18 -14.51
CA LYS A 199 -0.14 23.17 -13.92
C LYS A 199 -1.41 22.50 -13.41
N GLY A 200 -1.98 23.05 -12.33
CA GLY A 200 -3.30 22.66 -11.83
C GLY A 200 -3.29 21.42 -10.93
N ALA A 201 -2.13 20.89 -10.53
CA ALA A 201 -2.06 19.88 -9.50
C ALA A 201 -2.38 20.47 -8.11
N PRO A 202 -2.93 19.68 -7.18
CA PRO A 202 -3.18 20.11 -5.81
C PRO A 202 -1.88 20.55 -5.12
N LYS A 203 -2.00 21.41 -4.11
CA LYS A 203 -0.89 21.69 -3.18
C LYS A 203 -0.76 20.56 -2.16
N TRP A 204 0.41 20.46 -1.51
CA TRP A 204 0.62 19.53 -0.40
C TRP A 204 -0.44 19.71 0.69
N GLY A 205 -1.11 18.61 1.07
CA GLY A 205 -2.17 18.62 2.07
C GLY A 205 -3.54 19.17 1.61
N ASP A 206 -3.69 19.56 0.34
CA ASP A 206 -4.97 20.05 -0.21
C ASP A 206 -5.94 18.86 -0.43
N TYR A 207 -6.68 18.53 0.61
CA TYR A 207 -7.64 17.44 0.61
C TYR A 207 -8.65 17.52 -0.55
N GLU A 208 -9.27 18.68 -0.77
CA GLU A 208 -10.31 18.83 -1.81
C GLU A 208 -9.74 18.70 -3.22
N GLY A 209 -8.56 19.27 -3.44
CA GLY A 209 -7.84 19.13 -4.70
C GLY A 209 -7.42 17.68 -4.96
N ILE A 210 -6.88 16.99 -3.97
CA ILE A 210 -6.50 15.57 -4.05
C ILE A 210 -7.73 14.70 -4.31
N ARG A 211 -8.79 14.89 -3.53
CA ARG A 211 -10.07 14.18 -3.70
C ARG A 211 -10.63 14.31 -5.11
N ARG A 212 -10.65 15.53 -5.64
CA ARG A 212 -11.08 15.81 -7.02
C ARG A 212 -10.18 15.09 -8.03
N LEU A 213 -8.85 15.18 -7.86
CA LEU A 213 -7.91 14.53 -8.76
C LEU A 213 -8.07 13.00 -8.76
N ILE A 214 -8.34 12.36 -7.62
CA ILE A 214 -8.64 10.92 -7.54
C ILE A 214 -9.87 10.58 -8.40
N ILE A 215 -10.96 11.36 -8.26
CA ILE A 215 -12.18 11.15 -9.05
C ILE A 215 -11.90 11.40 -10.55
N ASP A 216 -11.25 12.50 -10.87
CA ASP A 216 -10.92 12.85 -12.26
C ASP A 216 -10.00 11.81 -12.90
N THR A 217 -9.08 11.21 -12.13
CA THR A 217 -8.25 10.09 -12.58
C THR A 217 -9.09 8.87 -12.93
N ALA A 218 -10.04 8.49 -12.06
CA ALA A 218 -10.91 7.34 -12.31
C ALA A 218 -11.70 7.46 -13.62
N TYR A 219 -12.05 8.68 -13.99
CA TYR A 219 -12.84 8.98 -15.20
C TYR A 219 -12.03 9.62 -16.33
N ARG A 220 -10.70 9.71 -16.22
CA ARG A 220 -9.77 10.29 -17.21
C ARG A 220 -10.17 11.72 -17.64
N ARG A 221 -10.41 12.61 -16.67
CA ARG A 221 -10.85 14.00 -16.92
C ARG A 221 -9.74 14.98 -16.59
N GLY A 222 -9.51 15.97 -17.46
CA GLY A 222 -8.54 17.03 -17.21
C GLY A 222 -7.15 16.50 -16.78
N LEU A 223 -6.62 16.97 -15.65
CA LEU A 223 -5.34 16.48 -15.11
C LEU A 223 -5.39 14.99 -14.74
N GLY A 224 -6.57 14.45 -14.44
CA GLY A 224 -6.78 13.03 -14.18
C GLY A 224 -6.45 12.13 -15.38
N GLU A 225 -6.52 12.62 -16.61
CA GLU A 225 -6.09 11.87 -17.79
C GLU A 225 -4.57 11.64 -17.78
N LEU A 226 -3.81 12.63 -17.32
CA LEU A 226 -2.36 12.49 -17.14
C LEU A 226 -2.06 11.56 -15.96
N ALA A 227 -2.73 11.76 -14.82
CA ALA A 227 -2.59 10.89 -13.65
C ALA A 227 -2.89 9.42 -13.97
N ALA A 228 -3.89 9.15 -14.82
CA ALA A 228 -4.27 7.81 -15.24
C ALA A 228 -3.17 7.01 -15.99
N LEU A 229 -2.05 7.64 -16.33
CA LEU A 229 -0.92 6.98 -16.99
C LEU A 229 0.01 6.27 -15.99
N GLY A 230 0.07 6.71 -14.72
CA GLY A 230 1.06 6.28 -13.74
C GLY A 230 2.40 7.01 -13.85
N THR A 231 3.22 6.94 -12.80
CA THR A 231 4.43 7.76 -12.65
C THR A 231 5.42 7.62 -13.81
N LYS A 232 5.73 6.39 -14.22
CA LYS A 232 6.68 6.14 -15.33
C LYS A 232 6.24 6.78 -16.63
N ALA A 233 5.00 6.52 -17.06
CA ALA A 233 4.51 7.01 -18.35
C ALA A 233 4.29 8.53 -18.35
N ILE A 234 3.95 9.13 -17.20
CA ILE A 234 3.95 10.60 -17.06
C ILE A 234 5.35 11.15 -17.31
N ALA A 235 6.37 10.57 -16.67
CA ALA A 235 7.74 11.04 -16.79
C ALA A 235 8.28 10.93 -18.23
N GLU A 236 8.00 9.81 -18.90
CA GLU A 236 8.36 9.61 -20.30
C GLU A 236 7.67 10.63 -21.20
N LYS A 237 6.36 10.86 -21.00
CA LYS A 237 5.56 11.82 -21.78
C LYS A 237 6.05 13.27 -21.64
N LEU A 238 6.55 13.63 -20.46
CA LEU A 238 7.00 14.98 -20.13
C LEU A 238 8.52 15.17 -20.27
N GLY A 239 9.29 14.11 -20.56
CA GLY A 239 10.74 14.17 -20.66
C GLY A 239 11.46 14.42 -19.33
N VAL A 240 10.91 13.89 -18.21
CA VAL A 240 11.40 14.13 -16.84
C VAL A 240 11.66 12.83 -16.09
N GLN A 241 12.21 11.82 -16.76
CA GLN A 241 12.44 10.49 -16.22
C GLN A 241 13.29 10.50 -14.93
N ASP A 242 14.26 11.41 -14.85
CA ASP A 242 15.15 11.56 -13.69
C ASP A 242 14.43 12.02 -12.42
N LEU A 243 13.19 12.51 -12.53
CA LEU A 243 12.35 12.94 -11.40
C LEU A 243 11.38 11.85 -10.93
N ALA A 244 11.20 10.79 -11.72
CA ALA A 244 10.25 9.74 -11.44
C ALA A 244 10.84 8.65 -10.52
N ILE A 245 10.11 8.33 -9.46
CA ILE A 245 10.54 7.30 -8.49
C ILE A 245 9.77 6.01 -8.75
N HIS A 246 10.44 5.05 -9.36
CA HIS A 246 9.91 3.72 -9.62
C HIS A 246 11.05 2.72 -9.91
N VAL A 247 10.77 1.43 -9.80
CA VAL A 247 11.64 0.34 -10.29
C VAL A 247 10.84 -0.51 -11.27
N LYS A 248 11.35 -0.67 -12.50
CA LYS A 248 10.67 -1.40 -13.59
C LYS A 248 9.25 -0.87 -13.92
N GLY A 249 8.93 0.37 -13.53
CA GLY A 249 7.62 1.01 -13.72
C GLY A 249 6.65 0.85 -12.55
N LEU A 250 7.04 0.17 -11.48
CA LEU A 250 6.25 0.03 -10.27
C LEU A 250 6.76 1.00 -9.19
N GLU A 251 5.90 1.80 -8.62
CA GLU A 251 6.19 2.77 -7.57
C GLU A 251 6.52 2.06 -6.24
N PRO A 252 7.48 2.57 -5.43
CA PRO A 252 7.84 1.91 -4.18
C PRO A 252 6.76 2.01 -3.09
N ALA A 253 6.71 0.98 -2.26
CA ALA A 253 5.91 0.91 -1.05
C ALA A 253 6.56 1.70 0.12
N ALA A 254 5.90 1.75 1.25
CA ALA A 254 6.19 2.61 2.41
C ALA A 254 7.46 2.26 3.20
N TYR A 255 8.49 1.78 2.55
CA TYR A 255 9.75 1.35 3.14
C TYR A 255 10.91 2.01 2.43
N ASP A 256 11.34 3.17 2.95
CA ASP A 256 12.34 4.01 2.27
C ASP A 256 13.70 3.30 2.16
N PRO A 257 14.17 3.00 0.94
CA PRO A 257 15.42 2.27 0.72
C PRO A 257 16.67 3.06 1.10
N ARG A 258 16.55 4.37 1.33
CA ARG A 258 17.67 5.19 1.83
C ARG A 258 18.02 4.81 3.27
N THR A 259 17.04 4.32 4.03
CA THR A 259 17.18 3.97 5.46
C THR A 259 16.99 2.48 5.76
N LEU A 260 16.41 1.72 4.82
CA LEU A 260 16.25 0.27 4.86
C LEU A 260 16.97 -0.35 3.66
N LYS A 261 18.23 -0.73 3.85
CA LYS A 261 19.11 -1.14 2.73
C LYS A 261 18.72 -2.48 2.10
N GLY A 262 18.11 -3.39 2.86
CA GLY A 262 17.56 -4.63 2.30
C GLY A 262 16.49 -4.39 1.23
N MET A 263 15.74 -3.27 1.35
CA MET A 263 14.76 -2.88 0.35
C MET A 263 15.37 -2.49 -1.00
N ILE A 264 16.62 -2.03 -1.05
CA ILE A 264 17.33 -1.79 -2.32
C ILE A 264 17.47 -3.12 -3.07
N LEU A 265 17.97 -4.14 -2.38
CA LEU A 265 18.16 -5.47 -2.95
C LEU A 265 16.81 -6.04 -3.40
N ASN A 266 15.81 -6.08 -2.49
CA ASN A 266 14.47 -6.54 -2.79
C ASN A 266 13.88 -5.89 -4.06
N ASN A 267 13.91 -4.55 -4.14
CA ASN A 267 13.35 -3.84 -5.28
C ASN A 267 14.10 -4.09 -6.59
N ALA A 268 15.40 -4.32 -6.52
CA ALA A 268 16.23 -4.59 -7.69
C ALA A 268 15.97 -5.98 -8.27
N ILE A 269 15.87 -7.02 -7.41
CA ILE A 269 15.69 -8.41 -7.84
C ILE A 269 14.24 -8.77 -8.14
N ALA A 270 13.26 -8.20 -7.42
CA ALA A 270 11.86 -8.49 -7.62
C ALA A 270 11.45 -8.36 -9.10
N GLU A 271 10.79 -9.39 -9.64
CA GLU A 271 10.46 -9.48 -11.07
C GLU A 271 9.61 -8.30 -11.54
N ARG A 272 8.63 -7.91 -10.74
CA ARG A 272 7.72 -6.79 -11.06
C ARG A 272 8.20 -5.42 -10.60
N GLY A 273 9.41 -5.32 -10.03
CA GLY A 273 9.99 -4.03 -9.63
C GLY A 273 9.86 -3.73 -8.14
N ALA A 274 9.46 -2.50 -7.78
CA ALA A 274 9.41 -2.04 -6.39
C ALA A 274 8.27 -2.71 -5.58
N ASP A 275 8.35 -4.01 -5.42
CA ASP A 275 7.38 -4.83 -4.70
C ASP A 275 7.90 -5.24 -3.31
N HIS A 276 7.34 -4.66 -2.27
CA HIS A 276 7.73 -4.94 -0.89
C HIS A 276 7.37 -6.35 -0.38
N LEU A 277 6.53 -7.07 -1.11
CA LEU A 277 6.09 -8.43 -0.73
C LEU A 277 6.90 -9.54 -1.37
N TRP A 278 7.86 -9.21 -2.26
CA TRP A 278 8.70 -10.22 -2.91
C TRP A 278 9.49 -11.02 -1.87
N SER A 279 10.34 -10.36 -1.09
CA SER A 279 11.11 -11.00 0.00
C SER A 279 10.78 -10.43 1.39
N SER A 280 9.93 -9.39 1.47
CA SER A 280 9.65 -8.67 2.73
C SER A 280 10.92 -8.19 3.46
N ALA A 281 11.97 -7.80 2.72
CA ALA A 281 13.28 -7.41 3.25
C ALA A 281 13.23 -6.27 4.28
N TYR A 282 12.16 -5.47 4.28
CA TYR A 282 11.92 -4.48 5.34
C TYR A 282 11.87 -5.12 6.73
N ALA A 283 11.40 -6.36 6.85
CA ALA A 283 11.33 -7.05 8.14
C ALA A 283 12.74 -7.38 8.68
N VAL A 284 13.65 -7.80 7.80
CA VAL A 284 15.09 -8.01 8.12
C VAL A 284 15.71 -6.71 8.62
N ASP A 285 15.46 -5.61 7.93
CA ASP A 285 16.01 -4.31 8.26
C ASP A 285 15.46 -3.76 9.60
N ILE A 286 14.15 -3.83 9.80
CA ILE A 286 13.49 -3.36 11.03
C ILE A 286 13.92 -4.21 12.24
N ALA A 287 14.11 -5.52 12.06
CA ALA A 287 14.61 -6.42 13.10
C ALA A 287 16.12 -6.27 13.36
N GLY A 288 16.84 -5.46 12.60
CA GLY A 288 18.29 -5.27 12.74
C GLY A 288 19.13 -6.47 12.30
N GLN A 289 18.56 -7.39 11.52
CA GLN A 289 19.25 -8.56 11.01
C GLN A 289 20.19 -8.21 9.84
N GLY A 290 21.08 -9.15 9.46
CA GLY A 290 22.01 -8.96 8.35
C GLY A 290 22.93 -7.74 8.55
N GLY A 291 23.48 -7.54 9.76
CA GLY A 291 24.35 -6.42 10.08
C GLY A 291 23.64 -5.08 10.35
N GLY A 292 22.31 -5.09 10.53
CA GLY A 292 21.51 -3.88 10.79
C GLY A 292 20.99 -3.19 9.52
N ARG A 293 20.04 -2.28 9.68
CA ARG A 293 19.26 -1.69 8.57
C ARG A 293 20.09 -0.92 7.53
N PHE A 294 21.27 -0.44 7.90
CA PHE A 294 22.17 0.29 7.01
C PHE A 294 23.26 -0.56 6.38
N ALA A 295 23.38 -1.84 6.76
CA ALA A 295 24.36 -2.75 6.21
C ALA A 295 24.07 -3.08 4.74
N THR A 296 25.15 -3.21 3.94
CA THR A 296 25.13 -3.50 2.49
C THR A 296 26.00 -4.70 2.12
N GLY A 297 26.59 -5.38 3.11
CA GLY A 297 27.49 -6.52 2.92
C GLY A 297 26.77 -7.84 2.64
N GLU A 298 27.57 -8.91 2.52
CA GLU A 298 27.10 -10.27 2.24
C GLU A 298 26.10 -10.79 3.27
N GLU A 299 26.26 -10.42 4.55
CA GLU A 299 25.32 -10.80 5.61
C GLU A 299 23.91 -10.28 5.34
N LYS A 300 23.77 -9.06 4.78
CA LYS A 300 22.48 -8.50 4.37
C LYS A 300 21.88 -9.31 3.22
N VAL A 301 22.69 -9.65 2.22
CA VAL A 301 22.25 -10.46 1.08
C VAL A 301 21.73 -11.81 1.56
N ARG A 302 22.49 -12.51 2.41
CA ARG A 302 22.08 -13.81 2.97
C ARG A 302 20.77 -13.70 3.76
N ALA A 303 20.65 -12.70 4.65
CA ALA A 303 19.46 -12.50 5.44
C ALA A 303 18.20 -12.18 4.61
N VAL A 304 18.36 -11.54 3.44
CA VAL A 304 17.23 -11.30 2.51
C VAL A 304 16.90 -12.57 1.74
N MET A 305 17.88 -13.34 1.30
CA MET A 305 17.67 -14.63 0.62
C MET A 305 16.99 -15.66 1.51
N ASP A 306 17.27 -15.66 2.82
CA ASP A 306 16.68 -16.61 3.78
C ASP A 306 15.17 -16.41 3.98
N ILE A 307 14.64 -15.25 3.60
CA ILE A 307 13.21 -14.95 3.73
C ILE A 307 12.47 -14.90 2.37
N GLU A 308 13.19 -15.02 1.26
CA GLU A 308 12.62 -15.12 -0.09
C GLU A 308 12.13 -16.55 -0.37
#